data_55f0427f62dd8bb76bd0c830b1d45cf0
#
_entry.id   55f0427f62dd8bb76bd0c830b1d45cf0
#
_cell.length_a   1.000
_cell.length_b   1.000
_cell.length_c   1.000
_cell.angle_alpha   90.00
_cell.angle_beta   90.00
_cell.angle_gamma   90.00
#
_symmetry.space_group_name_H-M   'P 1'
#
loop_
_entity.id
_entity.type
_entity.pdbx_description
1 polymer ?
#
loop_
_entity_poly.entity_id
_entity_poly.type
_entity_poly.pdbx_seq_one_letter_code
_entity_poly.pdbx_strand_id
1 'polypeptide(L)'
;MHLPDGWRKGMGALALLALGLWYLFSLPNPLFEAPYSYVLEDRRGQLLGARVAEDGQWRFPPPDSLPHRFTTCLLAFEDRRFWRHPGFDPLALGRAALQNLRAGRVVSGGSTLTMQVIRLSRKPRSRSFWQKLYEIVLATRLELSRSKEEILRLYAGHAPFGGNVVGLEAASWRYFGKPPQLLSWAEAATLAVLPNQPGLIHPGRNRRLLLQKRNRLLRRLLRDHQLDSTSFRLALEEPLPSRPHPLPRLAPHLLERFAQSVTRQRRFRSTLDGNLQQAALELAERHERRLKANQIHNLAFVVLDLSSGEVLAYVGNAPHAGDEHQGWVDVVRAPRSSGSILKPFLFARALDAGLILPPSLLPDVPSDLSGFHPENFHESFDGAVPAERALIRSLNVPFVHLLRDYGLERFHRDLKRLGFASLRFPARHYGLTLVLGGGEVTLWELAGAYGHLGRELLRYHEAPQDFRPGPLLAPRVLLSPSGESENDETRSTLPPVISPAAAWQTLKTLEKLERPDEARHWELFPSSRKISWKTGTSFGFRDAWA
;
A
#
# COMPACT_ATOMS: atom_id res chain seq x y z
N MET A 1 -5.96 -13.62 -71.24
CA MET A 1 -7.20 -13.76 -70.50
C MET A 1 -7.49 -12.44 -69.78
N HIS A 2 -8.28 -11.53 -70.43
CA HIS A 2 -8.65 -10.24 -69.84
C HIS A 2 -9.83 -10.44 -68.90
N LEU A 3 -9.62 -10.22 -67.58
CA LEU A 3 -10.70 -10.18 -66.62
C LEU A 3 -11.67 -9.03 -66.95
N PRO A 4 -12.98 -9.23 -66.85
CA PRO A 4 -13.98 -8.20 -67.11
C PRO A 4 -13.81 -6.99 -66.17
N ASP A 5 -14.03 -5.77 -66.63
CA ASP A 5 -13.82 -4.53 -65.86
C ASP A 5 -14.60 -4.48 -64.52
N GLY A 6 -15.77 -5.13 -64.44
CA GLY A 6 -16.53 -5.27 -63.20
C GLY A 6 -15.82 -6.04 -62.10
N TRP A 7 -15.07 -7.11 -62.46
CA TRP A 7 -14.29 -7.91 -61.52
C TRP A 7 -13.08 -7.15 -60.98
N ARG A 8 -12.43 -6.34 -61.79
CA ARG A 8 -11.34 -5.47 -61.36
C ARG A 8 -11.78 -4.40 -60.37
N LYS A 9 -12.95 -3.81 -60.57
CA LYS A 9 -13.54 -2.84 -59.63
C LYS A 9 -13.98 -3.51 -58.34
N GLY A 10 -14.57 -4.71 -58.41
CA GLY A 10 -14.94 -5.50 -57.21
C GLY A 10 -13.74 -5.94 -56.38
N MET A 11 -12.68 -6.42 -57.04
CA MET A 11 -11.43 -6.77 -56.37
C MET A 11 -10.71 -5.55 -55.74
N GLY A 12 -10.74 -4.40 -56.40
CA GLY A 12 -10.23 -3.14 -55.87
C GLY A 12 -10.98 -2.69 -54.60
N ALA A 13 -12.32 -2.76 -54.63
CA ALA A 13 -13.15 -2.43 -53.48
C ALA A 13 -12.91 -3.38 -52.28
N LEU A 14 -12.81 -4.69 -52.54
CA LEU A 14 -12.47 -5.69 -51.54
C LEU A 14 -11.06 -5.48 -50.93
N ALA A 15 -10.07 -5.13 -51.77
CA ALA A 15 -8.73 -4.82 -51.30
C ALA A 15 -8.70 -3.55 -50.42
N LEU A 16 -9.44 -2.52 -50.80
CA LEU A 16 -9.55 -1.31 -49.98
C LEU A 16 -10.29 -1.56 -48.67
N LEU A 17 -11.34 -2.38 -48.68
CA LEU A 17 -12.04 -2.80 -47.46
C LEU A 17 -11.11 -3.59 -46.55
N ALA A 18 -10.39 -4.57 -47.08
CA ALA A 18 -9.42 -5.37 -46.32
C ALA A 18 -8.30 -4.51 -45.74
N LEU A 19 -7.78 -3.53 -46.49
CA LEU A 19 -6.79 -2.57 -46.01
C LEU A 19 -7.37 -1.67 -44.90
N GLY A 20 -8.59 -1.21 -45.05
CA GLY A 20 -9.31 -0.44 -44.05
C GLY A 20 -9.54 -1.22 -42.75
N LEU A 21 -10.00 -2.46 -42.86
CA LEU A 21 -10.14 -3.36 -41.71
C LEU A 21 -8.79 -3.64 -41.04
N TRP A 22 -7.77 -3.96 -41.83
CA TRP A 22 -6.42 -4.14 -41.30
C TRP A 22 -5.95 -2.89 -40.55
N TYR A 23 -6.13 -1.69 -41.10
CA TYR A 23 -5.76 -0.44 -40.44
C TYR A 23 -6.53 -0.24 -39.12
N LEU A 24 -7.82 -0.51 -39.10
CA LEU A 24 -8.67 -0.38 -37.90
C LEU A 24 -8.25 -1.35 -36.77
N PHE A 25 -7.82 -2.56 -37.11
CA PHE A 25 -7.43 -3.59 -36.14
C PHE A 25 -5.90 -3.77 -36.00
N SER A 26 -5.09 -2.88 -36.56
CA SER A 26 -3.63 -3.00 -36.61
C SER A 26 -2.93 -2.78 -35.27
N LEU A 27 -3.60 -2.15 -34.29
CA LEU A 27 -3.04 -1.95 -32.95
C LEU A 27 -3.44 -3.09 -32.01
N PRO A 28 -2.51 -3.65 -31.26
CA PRO A 28 -2.84 -4.64 -30.23
C PRO A 28 -3.63 -4.01 -29.09
N ASN A 29 -4.47 -4.80 -28.44
CA ASN A 29 -5.21 -4.40 -27.24
C ASN A 29 -5.02 -5.46 -26.14
N PRO A 30 -4.28 -5.17 -25.05
CA PRO A 30 -3.65 -3.88 -24.72
C PRO A 30 -2.44 -3.53 -25.60
N LEU A 31 -2.12 -2.24 -25.72
CA LEU A 31 -0.98 -1.76 -26.52
C LEU A 31 0.37 -2.21 -25.92
N PHE A 32 0.46 -2.36 -24.61
CA PHE A 32 1.61 -2.83 -23.88
C PHE A 32 1.26 -4.04 -23.03
N GLU A 33 1.99 -5.14 -23.20
CA GLU A 33 1.82 -6.40 -22.46
C GLU A 33 2.81 -6.56 -21.31
N ALA A 34 3.82 -5.69 -21.23
CA ALA A 34 4.87 -5.78 -20.24
C ALA A 34 4.33 -5.64 -18.80
N PRO A 35 4.80 -6.48 -17.86
CA PRO A 35 4.32 -6.47 -16.49
C PRO A 35 4.69 -5.16 -15.77
N TYR A 36 3.83 -4.71 -14.86
CA TYR A 36 4.09 -3.57 -13.99
C TYR A 36 4.58 -4.02 -12.62
N SER A 37 5.39 -3.17 -12.00
CA SER A 37 5.74 -3.24 -10.58
C SER A 37 4.50 -3.11 -9.71
N TYR A 38 4.50 -3.79 -8.57
CA TYR A 38 3.53 -3.51 -7.51
C TYR A 38 3.95 -2.24 -6.78
N VAL A 39 3.01 -1.33 -6.58
CA VAL A 39 3.25 -0.02 -5.95
C VAL A 39 2.26 0.15 -4.81
N LEU A 40 2.76 0.48 -3.62
CA LEU A 40 1.96 0.80 -2.45
C LEU A 40 2.15 2.27 -2.10
N GLU A 41 1.04 2.99 -1.99
CA GLU A 41 0.98 4.41 -1.65
C GLU A 41 0.22 4.61 -0.35
N ASP A 42 0.53 5.71 0.35
CA ASP A 42 -0.25 6.18 1.49
C ASP A 42 -1.58 6.82 1.03
N ARG A 43 -2.37 7.28 1.99
CA ARG A 43 -3.65 7.96 1.74
C ARG A 43 -3.53 9.24 0.90
N ARG A 44 -2.35 9.85 0.83
CA ARG A 44 -2.04 11.07 0.06
C ARG A 44 -1.40 10.76 -1.29
N GLY A 45 -1.17 9.47 -1.63
CA GLY A 45 -0.49 9.05 -2.85
C GLY A 45 1.03 9.15 -2.79
N GLN A 46 1.63 9.21 -1.58
CA GLN A 46 3.07 9.13 -1.41
C GLN A 46 3.52 7.67 -1.41
N LEU A 47 4.65 7.38 -2.03
CA LEU A 47 5.17 6.03 -2.15
C LEU A 47 5.59 5.47 -0.78
N LEU A 48 4.97 4.39 -0.36
CA LEU A 48 5.38 3.60 0.82
C LEU A 48 6.32 2.46 0.45
N GLY A 49 6.23 1.97 -0.76
CA GLY A 49 7.09 0.91 -1.27
C GLY A 49 6.71 0.45 -2.66
N ALA A 50 7.66 -0.23 -3.31
CA ALA A 50 7.39 -0.89 -4.58
C ALA A 50 8.14 -2.22 -4.67
N ARG A 51 7.59 -3.18 -5.41
CA ARG A 51 8.20 -4.45 -5.77
C ARG A 51 8.48 -4.46 -7.27
N VAL A 52 9.69 -4.87 -7.65
CA VAL A 52 10.10 -4.97 -9.05
C VAL A 52 9.14 -5.88 -9.84
N ALA A 53 8.89 -5.54 -11.10
CA ALA A 53 8.07 -6.36 -11.99
C ALA A 53 8.72 -7.72 -12.28
N GLU A 54 7.93 -8.68 -12.76
CA GLU A 54 8.35 -10.06 -13.03
C GLU A 54 9.50 -10.15 -14.06
N ASP A 55 9.61 -9.16 -14.96
CA ASP A 55 10.70 -9.03 -15.94
C ASP A 55 11.95 -8.32 -15.40
N GLY A 56 12.02 -8.06 -14.08
CA GLY A 56 13.15 -7.40 -13.42
C GLY A 56 13.21 -5.88 -13.64
N GLN A 57 12.20 -5.28 -14.28
CA GLN A 57 12.14 -3.84 -14.52
C GLN A 57 11.36 -3.11 -13.42
N TRP A 58 11.85 -1.94 -13.02
CA TRP A 58 11.08 -0.97 -12.28
C TRP A 58 10.16 -0.24 -13.24
N ARG A 59 8.94 -0.70 -13.37
CA ARG A 59 7.91 -0.13 -14.26
C ARG A 59 6.64 0.09 -13.46
N PHE A 60 6.46 1.32 -12.98
CA PHE A 60 5.24 1.68 -12.24
C PHE A 60 4.07 1.82 -13.21
N PRO A 61 2.83 1.50 -12.78
CA PRO A 61 1.66 1.79 -13.58
C PRO A 61 1.62 3.27 -13.99
N PRO A 62 1.22 3.59 -15.24
CA PRO A 62 1.19 4.98 -15.71
C PRO A 62 0.40 5.89 -14.76
N PRO A 63 0.88 7.12 -14.49
CA PRO A 63 0.17 8.09 -13.67
C PRO A 63 -1.05 8.65 -14.41
N ASP A 64 -2.04 9.14 -13.67
CA ASP A 64 -3.25 9.74 -14.24
C ASP A 64 -2.95 11.07 -14.94
N SER A 65 -1.94 11.80 -14.48
CA SER A 65 -1.50 13.07 -15.06
C SER A 65 0.02 13.20 -15.08
N LEU A 66 0.55 13.98 -16.01
CA LEU A 66 1.97 14.25 -16.13
C LEU A 66 2.31 15.65 -15.58
N PRO A 67 3.46 15.79 -14.88
CA PRO A 67 3.93 17.08 -14.40
C PRO A 67 4.21 18.05 -15.55
N HIS A 68 3.75 19.29 -15.44
CA HIS A 68 3.94 20.33 -16.45
C HIS A 68 5.42 20.52 -16.82
N ARG A 69 6.33 20.58 -15.83
CA ARG A 69 7.77 20.76 -16.09
C ARG A 69 8.35 19.64 -16.95
N PHE A 70 7.98 18.37 -16.66
CA PHE A 70 8.45 17.24 -17.46
C PHE A 70 7.86 17.27 -18.87
N THR A 71 6.56 17.49 -19.01
CA THR A 71 5.89 17.57 -20.32
C THR A 71 6.49 18.66 -21.18
N THR A 72 6.72 19.86 -20.62
CA THR A 72 7.38 20.98 -21.31
C THR A 72 8.79 20.60 -21.78
N CYS A 73 9.60 20.01 -20.89
CA CYS A 73 10.95 19.56 -21.24
C CYS A 73 10.94 18.48 -22.34
N LEU A 74 10.05 17.50 -22.22
CA LEU A 74 9.92 16.39 -23.16
C LEU A 74 9.54 16.89 -24.56
N LEU A 75 8.50 17.72 -24.65
CA LEU A 75 8.03 18.28 -25.93
C LEU A 75 9.07 19.18 -26.58
N ALA A 76 9.73 20.03 -25.81
CA ALA A 76 10.81 20.87 -26.33
C ALA A 76 12.01 20.06 -26.84
N PHE A 77 12.29 18.88 -26.26
CA PHE A 77 13.40 18.02 -26.63
C PHE A 77 13.07 17.09 -27.80
N GLU A 78 11.98 16.33 -27.72
CA GLU A 78 11.63 15.23 -28.62
C GLU A 78 10.67 15.65 -29.75
N ASP A 79 9.64 16.50 -29.45
CA ASP A 79 8.55 16.74 -30.41
C ASP A 79 7.87 18.10 -30.21
N ARG A 80 8.47 19.17 -30.75
CA ARG A 80 7.99 20.56 -30.56
C ARG A 80 6.59 20.85 -31.11
N ARG A 81 6.15 20.07 -32.10
CA ARG A 81 4.85 20.24 -32.78
C ARG A 81 3.87 19.13 -32.44
N PHE A 82 4.10 18.43 -31.35
CA PHE A 82 3.31 17.28 -30.91
C PHE A 82 1.79 17.54 -30.99
N TRP A 83 1.34 18.67 -30.53
CA TRP A 83 -0.09 19.02 -30.52
C TRP A 83 -0.71 19.30 -31.90
N ARG A 84 0.11 19.41 -32.97
CA ARG A 84 -0.33 19.88 -34.30
C ARG A 84 -0.29 18.83 -35.40
N HIS A 85 0.36 17.70 -35.17
CA HIS A 85 0.51 16.67 -36.21
C HIS A 85 -0.32 15.41 -35.92
N PRO A 86 -0.75 14.64 -36.93
CA PRO A 86 -1.57 13.44 -36.80
C PRO A 86 -0.73 12.16 -36.63
N GLY A 87 0.24 12.16 -35.71
CA GLY A 87 1.11 11.02 -35.44
C GLY A 87 2.49 11.05 -36.10
N PHE A 88 2.67 11.77 -37.20
CA PHE A 88 3.95 12.05 -37.83
C PHE A 88 4.04 13.52 -38.21
N ASP A 89 5.26 14.04 -38.28
CA ASP A 89 5.54 15.44 -38.61
C ASP A 89 6.26 15.53 -39.98
N PRO A 90 5.53 15.90 -41.07
CA PRO A 90 6.12 15.96 -42.42
C PRO A 90 7.27 16.94 -42.50
N LEU A 91 7.17 18.10 -41.82
CA LEU A 91 8.20 19.13 -41.86
C LEU A 91 9.46 18.69 -41.09
N ALA A 92 9.29 17.94 -39.97
CA ALA A 92 10.44 17.37 -39.26
C ALA A 92 11.11 16.25 -40.07
N LEU A 93 10.32 15.42 -40.77
CA LEU A 93 10.83 14.38 -41.65
C LEU A 93 11.62 14.99 -42.81
N GLY A 94 11.07 16.00 -43.51
CA GLY A 94 11.74 16.70 -44.62
C GLY A 94 13.04 17.39 -44.18
N ARG A 95 13.00 18.09 -43.03
CA ARG A 95 14.20 18.69 -42.43
C ARG A 95 15.27 17.65 -42.09
N ALA A 96 14.88 16.54 -41.48
CA ALA A 96 15.82 15.46 -41.14
C ALA A 96 16.43 14.81 -42.39
N ALA A 97 15.63 14.58 -43.45
CA ALA A 97 16.11 14.06 -44.72
C ALA A 97 17.15 14.98 -45.36
N LEU A 98 16.88 16.28 -45.42
CA LEU A 98 17.78 17.27 -45.96
C LEU A 98 19.09 17.37 -45.15
N GLN A 99 19.02 17.34 -43.81
CA GLN A 99 20.20 17.37 -42.95
C GLN A 99 21.06 16.12 -43.11
N ASN A 100 20.44 14.96 -43.20
CA ASN A 100 21.16 13.68 -43.36
C ASN A 100 21.80 13.59 -44.76
N LEU A 101 21.11 14.07 -45.80
CA LEU A 101 21.66 14.12 -47.16
C LEU A 101 22.89 15.04 -47.20
N ARG A 102 22.79 16.24 -46.62
CA ARG A 102 23.93 17.19 -46.58
C ARG A 102 25.12 16.66 -45.75
N ALA A 103 24.87 15.88 -44.72
CA ALA A 103 25.89 15.34 -43.83
C ALA A 103 26.49 14.01 -44.32
N GLY A 104 25.94 13.39 -45.38
CA GLY A 104 26.33 12.05 -45.83
C GLY A 104 26.14 10.91 -44.81
N ARG A 105 25.53 11.21 -43.68
CA ARG A 105 25.26 10.27 -42.59
C ARG A 105 24.00 10.68 -41.79
N VAL A 106 23.47 9.75 -41.00
CA VAL A 106 22.31 10.05 -40.16
C VAL A 106 22.72 10.92 -38.96
N VAL A 107 22.40 12.23 -39.02
CA VAL A 107 22.68 13.23 -37.98
C VAL A 107 21.41 13.76 -37.33
N SER A 108 20.23 13.56 -37.96
CA SER A 108 18.94 14.04 -37.45
C SER A 108 17.88 13.00 -37.64
N GLY A 109 16.98 12.88 -36.64
CA GLY A 109 15.79 12.05 -36.67
C GLY A 109 14.51 12.89 -36.79
N GLY A 110 13.54 12.42 -37.59
CA GLY A 110 12.20 13.03 -37.69
C GLY A 110 11.12 12.16 -37.05
N SER A 111 11.44 11.37 -36.04
CA SER A 111 10.44 10.54 -35.33
C SER A 111 9.71 11.38 -34.30
N THR A 112 8.37 11.29 -34.28
CA THR A 112 7.52 11.93 -33.28
C THR A 112 7.43 11.08 -32.00
N LEU A 113 6.88 11.64 -30.92
CA LEU A 113 6.57 10.89 -29.69
C LEU A 113 5.59 9.75 -29.97
N THR A 114 4.57 9.96 -30.80
CA THR A 114 3.60 8.93 -31.19
C THR A 114 4.29 7.75 -31.90
N MET A 115 5.21 8.01 -32.82
CA MET A 115 6.03 6.95 -33.46
C MET A 115 6.92 6.22 -32.43
N GLN A 116 7.42 6.94 -31.43
CA GLN A 116 8.21 6.32 -30.35
C GLN A 116 7.35 5.41 -29.48
N VAL A 117 6.09 5.78 -29.14
CA VAL A 117 5.14 4.92 -28.41
C VAL A 117 4.90 3.63 -29.19
N ILE A 118 4.64 3.72 -30.49
CA ILE A 118 4.48 2.52 -31.35
C ILE A 118 5.74 1.65 -31.33
N ARG A 119 6.92 2.25 -31.38
CA ARG A 119 8.19 1.50 -31.30
C ARG A 119 8.36 0.81 -29.96
N LEU A 120 8.03 1.47 -28.86
CA LEU A 120 8.13 0.92 -27.50
C LEU A 120 7.13 -0.22 -27.25
N SER A 121 5.96 -0.19 -27.90
CA SER A 121 4.94 -1.24 -27.75
C SER A 121 5.28 -2.54 -28.50
N ARG A 122 6.30 -2.52 -29.34
CA ARG A 122 6.68 -3.65 -30.20
C ARG A 122 8.02 -4.24 -29.78
N LYS A 123 8.23 -5.53 -30.06
CA LYS A 123 9.53 -6.18 -29.86
C LYS A 123 10.60 -5.46 -30.70
N PRO A 124 11.83 -5.31 -30.20
CA PRO A 124 12.93 -4.68 -30.93
C PRO A 124 13.12 -5.30 -32.31
N ARG A 125 13.15 -4.48 -33.35
CA ARG A 125 13.44 -4.88 -34.73
C ARG A 125 14.54 -4.01 -35.31
N SER A 126 15.25 -4.52 -36.32
CA SER A 126 16.26 -3.75 -37.03
C SER A 126 15.67 -2.49 -37.66
N ARG A 127 16.40 -1.37 -37.59
CA ARG A 127 15.96 -0.09 -38.18
C ARG A 127 16.05 -0.16 -39.70
N SER A 128 14.92 -0.29 -40.39
CA SER A 128 14.79 -0.22 -41.83
C SER A 128 13.85 0.90 -42.26
N PHE A 129 13.92 1.31 -43.53
CA PHE A 129 12.97 2.27 -44.10
C PHE A 129 11.53 1.78 -44.00
N TRP A 130 11.28 0.52 -44.32
CA TRP A 130 9.95 -0.10 -44.26
C TRP A 130 9.40 -0.14 -42.84
N GLN A 131 10.26 -0.37 -41.87
CA GLN A 131 9.85 -0.33 -40.46
C GLN A 131 9.42 1.08 -40.06
N LYS A 132 10.12 2.10 -40.54
CA LYS A 132 9.74 3.50 -40.27
C LYS A 132 8.42 3.88 -40.93
N LEU A 133 8.18 3.45 -42.17
CA LEU A 133 6.90 3.66 -42.84
C LEU A 133 5.76 2.98 -42.08
N TYR A 134 5.96 1.76 -41.64
CA TYR A 134 4.99 1.04 -40.81
C TYR A 134 4.71 1.75 -39.46
N GLU A 135 5.76 2.27 -38.80
CA GLU A 135 5.61 3.08 -37.58
C GLU A 135 4.74 4.33 -37.84
N ILE A 136 4.87 4.99 -38.98
CA ILE A 136 4.06 6.16 -39.37
C ILE A 136 2.58 5.75 -39.48
N VAL A 137 2.28 4.66 -40.20
CA VAL A 137 0.91 4.17 -40.36
C VAL A 137 0.27 3.84 -39.01
N LEU A 138 0.99 3.13 -38.15
CA LEU A 138 0.47 2.80 -36.81
C LEU A 138 0.37 4.05 -35.90
N ALA A 139 1.25 5.03 -36.07
CA ALA A 139 1.18 6.29 -35.32
C ALA A 139 -0.07 7.08 -35.68
N THR A 140 -0.46 7.16 -36.96
CA THR A 140 -1.75 7.79 -37.36
C THR A 140 -2.95 7.03 -36.77
N ARG A 141 -2.88 5.69 -36.75
CA ARG A 141 -3.95 4.88 -36.16
C ARG A 141 -4.07 5.09 -34.64
N LEU A 142 -2.91 5.24 -33.94
CA LEU A 142 -2.90 5.52 -32.50
C LEU A 142 -3.55 6.89 -32.20
N GLU A 143 -3.25 7.91 -32.96
CA GLU A 143 -3.84 9.26 -32.83
C GLU A 143 -5.35 9.29 -33.08
N LEU A 144 -5.86 8.40 -33.93
CA LEU A 144 -7.31 8.25 -34.13
C LEU A 144 -8.01 7.52 -32.96
N SER A 145 -7.27 6.79 -32.14
CA SER A 145 -7.83 5.97 -31.07
C SER A 145 -7.56 6.50 -29.66
N ARG A 146 -6.63 7.43 -29.51
CA ARG A 146 -6.18 7.96 -28.22
C ARG A 146 -5.96 9.47 -28.30
N SER A 147 -6.26 10.16 -27.20
CA SER A 147 -5.94 11.57 -27.09
C SER A 147 -4.43 11.83 -27.02
N LYS A 148 -4.03 13.06 -27.29
CA LYS A 148 -2.62 13.48 -27.17
C LYS A 148 -2.08 13.28 -25.75
N GLU A 149 -2.88 13.58 -24.74
CA GLU A 149 -2.57 13.38 -23.32
C GLU A 149 -2.37 11.91 -22.99
N GLU A 150 -3.23 11.02 -23.53
CA GLU A 150 -3.05 9.57 -23.38
C GLU A 150 -1.76 9.08 -24.02
N ILE A 151 -1.42 9.56 -25.22
CA ILE A 151 -0.16 9.22 -25.90
C ILE A 151 1.06 9.66 -25.10
N LEU A 152 1.02 10.87 -24.52
CA LEU A 152 2.08 11.33 -23.61
C LEU A 152 2.21 10.46 -22.37
N ARG A 153 1.08 10.07 -21.77
CA ARG A 153 1.08 9.14 -20.61
C ARG A 153 1.65 7.77 -20.97
N LEU A 154 1.29 7.24 -22.13
CA LEU A 154 1.85 5.98 -22.63
C LEU A 154 3.36 6.08 -22.83
N TYR A 155 3.85 7.17 -23.43
CA TYR A 155 5.28 7.41 -23.57
C TYR A 155 5.96 7.49 -22.19
N ALA A 156 5.46 8.34 -21.32
CA ALA A 156 6.03 8.53 -19.98
C ALA A 156 6.01 7.26 -19.14
N GLY A 157 5.01 6.39 -19.30
CA GLY A 157 4.92 5.11 -18.59
C GLY A 157 5.85 4.01 -19.10
N HIS A 158 6.31 4.09 -20.37
CA HIS A 158 7.04 2.98 -21.00
C HIS A 158 8.41 3.37 -21.57
N ALA A 159 8.79 4.65 -21.55
CA ALA A 159 10.11 5.09 -22.00
C ALA A 159 11.20 4.52 -21.07
N PRO A 160 12.33 4.02 -21.65
CA PRO A 160 13.46 3.54 -20.87
C PRO A 160 14.31 4.72 -20.36
N PHE A 161 14.60 4.74 -19.06
CA PHE A 161 15.44 5.79 -18.44
C PHE A 161 16.85 5.33 -18.07
N GLY A 162 17.23 4.11 -18.47
CA GLY A 162 18.54 3.51 -18.23
C GLY A 162 18.53 2.43 -17.15
N GLY A 163 19.44 1.45 -17.29
CA GLY A 163 19.44 0.27 -16.44
C GLY A 163 18.11 -0.49 -16.54
N ASN A 164 17.57 -0.87 -15.41
CA ASN A 164 16.27 -1.53 -15.30
C ASN A 164 15.12 -0.57 -14.93
N VAL A 165 15.23 0.71 -15.28
CA VAL A 165 14.23 1.73 -14.95
C VAL A 165 13.43 2.10 -16.19
N VAL A 166 12.13 1.85 -16.16
CA VAL A 166 11.15 2.13 -17.20
C VAL A 166 10.03 2.99 -16.64
N GLY A 167 9.69 4.05 -17.35
CA GLY A 167 8.67 5.00 -16.97
C GLY A 167 9.16 6.13 -16.07
N LEU A 168 8.50 7.29 -16.23
CA LEU A 168 8.83 8.55 -15.56
C LEU A 168 8.80 8.43 -14.04
N GLU A 169 7.78 7.78 -13.51
CA GLU A 169 7.57 7.72 -12.06
C GLU A 169 8.66 6.89 -11.39
N ALA A 170 8.93 5.69 -11.93
CA ALA A 170 10.05 4.87 -11.45
C ALA A 170 11.39 5.61 -11.58
N ALA A 171 11.60 6.36 -12.67
CA ALA A 171 12.80 7.15 -12.89
C ALA A 171 12.93 8.31 -11.88
N SER A 172 11.83 9.01 -11.59
CA SER A 172 11.80 10.08 -10.58
C SER A 172 12.22 9.57 -9.21
N TRP A 173 11.60 8.49 -8.75
CA TRP A 173 11.95 7.87 -7.47
C TRP A 173 13.38 7.31 -7.44
N ARG A 174 13.79 6.61 -8.50
CA ARG A 174 15.12 5.99 -8.55
C ARG A 174 16.26 6.98 -8.68
N TYR A 175 16.08 8.11 -9.38
CA TYR A 175 17.16 9.08 -9.60
C TYR A 175 17.11 10.28 -8.66
N PHE A 176 15.92 10.64 -8.15
CA PHE A 176 15.73 11.85 -7.33
C PHE A 176 15.04 11.60 -5.99
N GLY A 177 14.56 10.38 -5.70
CA GLY A 177 13.95 10.01 -4.42
C GLY A 177 12.63 10.73 -4.12
N LYS A 178 11.91 11.19 -5.15
CA LYS A 178 10.66 11.96 -4.99
C LYS A 178 9.67 11.71 -6.13
N PRO A 179 8.37 12.02 -5.92
CA PRO A 179 7.36 11.86 -6.96
C PRO A 179 7.60 12.85 -8.11
N PRO A 180 7.13 12.54 -9.33
CA PRO A 180 7.37 13.35 -10.53
C PRO A 180 6.87 14.79 -10.43
N GLN A 181 5.81 15.04 -9.64
CA GLN A 181 5.20 16.36 -9.43
C GLN A 181 6.16 17.34 -8.74
N LEU A 182 7.11 16.82 -7.95
CA LEU A 182 8.10 17.61 -7.20
C LEU A 182 9.43 17.80 -7.94
N LEU A 183 9.54 17.36 -9.20
CA LEU A 183 10.75 17.55 -10.00
C LEU A 183 11.02 19.04 -10.25
N SER A 184 12.28 19.42 -10.08
CA SER A 184 12.79 20.73 -10.52
C SER A 184 12.87 20.80 -12.05
N TRP A 185 13.13 21.98 -12.61
CA TRP A 185 13.38 22.12 -14.04
C TRP A 185 14.63 21.36 -14.50
N ALA A 186 15.69 21.33 -13.69
CA ALA A 186 16.90 20.57 -13.99
C ALA A 186 16.68 19.08 -14.00
N GLU A 187 15.93 18.56 -13.03
CA GLU A 187 15.58 17.15 -12.91
C GLU A 187 14.64 16.71 -14.04
N ALA A 188 13.59 17.50 -14.30
CA ALA A 188 12.66 17.26 -15.40
C ALA A 188 13.39 17.26 -16.77
N ALA A 189 14.29 18.22 -17.01
CA ALA A 189 15.11 18.27 -18.21
C ALA A 189 16.09 17.09 -18.30
N THR A 190 16.64 16.64 -17.16
CA THR A 190 17.50 15.44 -17.12
C THR A 190 16.71 14.20 -17.54
N LEU A 191 15.51 13.99 -16.98
CA LEU A 191 14.66 12.86 -17.38
C LEU A 191 14.19 12.96 -18.82
N ALA A 192 13.87 14.14 -19.33
CA ALA A 192 13.44 14.32 -20.72
C ALA A 192 14.51 13.92 -21.76
N VAL A 193 15.80 14.05 -21.43
CA VAL A 193 16.90 13.71 -22.37
C VAL A 193 17.39 12.26 -22.27
N LEU A 194 17.08 11.55 -21.16
CA LEU A 194 17.58 10.18 -20.93
C LEU A 194 17.06 9.14 -21.94
N PRO A 195 15.76 9.10 -22.31
CA PRO A 195 15.22 8.07 -23.19
C PRO A 195 15.81 8.09 -24.62
N ASN A 196 16.42 9.20 -25.02
CA ASN A 196 17.01 9.34 -26.35
C ASN A 196 18.14 8.34 -26.62
N GLN A 197 18.99 8.05 -25.63
CA GLN A 197 20.11 7.10 -25.72
C GLN A 197 20.37 6.40 -24.38
N PRO A 198 19.44 5.61 -23.84
CA PRO A 198 19.50 5.11 -22.46
C PRO A 198 20.67 4.14 -22.21
N GLY A 199 21.15 3.46 -23.23
CA GLY A 199 22.33 2.57 -23.14
C GLY A 199 23.69 3.31 -23.11
N LEU A 200 23.74 4.54 -23.58
CA LEU A 200 24.98 5.35 -23.67
C LEU A 200 25.04 6.43 -22.58
N ILE A 201 23.91 6.98 -22.21
CA ILE A 201 23.82 8.17 -21.35
C ILE A 201 22.83 7.89 -20.24
N HIS A 202 23.35 7.77 -19.01
CA HIS A 202 22.53 7.70 -17.80
C HIS A 202 23.35 8.27 -16.61
N PRO A 203 22.75 8.51 -15.43
CA PRO A 203 23.47 9.14 -14.31
C PRO A 203 24.78 8.47 -13.91
N GLY A 204 24.94 7.17 -14.12
CA GLY A 204 26.17 6.41 -13.86
C GLY A 204 27.16 6.34 -15.03
N ARG A 205 26.79 6.83 -16.23
CA ARG A 205 27.66 6.70 -17.44
C ARG A 205 27.55 7.92 -18.35
N ASN A 206 28.70 8.44 -18.82
CA ASN A 206 28.77 9.62 -19.69
C ASN A 206 28.10 10.87 -19.12
N ARG A 207 28.27 11.12 -17.81
CA ARG A 207 27.65 12.24 -17.07
C ARG A 207 27.89 13.61 -17.73
N ARG A 208 29.10 13.86 -18.28
CA ARG A 208 29.44 15.11 -18.97
C ARG A 208 28.52 15.36 -20.17
N LEU A 209 28.27 14.31 -20.97
CA LEU A 209 27.36 14.41 -22.11
C LEU A 209 25.91 14.61 -21.69
N LEU A 210 25.48 13.94 -20.62
CA LEU A 210 24.16 14.15 -20.01
C LEU A 210 23.97 15.60 -19.56
N LEU A 211 24.96 16.15 -18.85
CA LEU A 211 24.95 17.53 -18.41
C LEU A 211 24.86 18.53 -19.58
N GLN A 212 25.63 18.28 -20.63
CA GLN A 212 25.59 19.11 -21.83
C GLN A 212 24.23 19.09 -22.52
N LYS A 213 23.62 17.92 -22.66
CA LYS A 213 22.27 17.78 -23.26
C LYS A 213 21.21 18.47 -22.41
N ARG A 214 21.22 18.25 -21.07
CA ARG A 214 20.34 18.95 -20.13
C ARG A 214 20.44 20.46 -20.26
N ASN A 215 21.66 20.97 -20.16
CA ASN A 215 21.89 22.43 -20.20
C ASN A 215 21.54 23.04 -21.56
N ARG A 216 21.70 22.29 -22.67
CA ARG A 216 21.24 22.70 -24.00
C ARG A 216 19.72 22.80 -24.05
N LEU A 217 19.01 21.86 -23.44
CA LEU A 217 17.54 21.87 -23.34
C LEU A 217 17.09 23.08 -22.50
N LEU A 218 17.68 23.31 -21.33
CA LEU A 218 17.34 24.46 -20.47
C LEU A 218 17.56 25.79 -21.19
N ARG A 219 18.66 25.97 -21.94
CA ARG A 219 18.88 27.18 -22.78
C ARG A 219 17.83 27.35 -23.87
N ARG A 220 17.33 26.23 -24.43
CA ARG A 220 16.24 26.27 -25.41
C ARG A 220 14.95 26.73 -24.75
N LEU A 221 14.58 26.18 -23.58
CA LEU A 221 13.38 26.57 -22.83
C LEU A 221 13.38 28.05 -22.45
N LEU A 222 14.54 28.58 -22.02
CA LEU A 222 14.72 30.03 -21.76
C LEU A 222 14.47 30.85 -23.03
N ARG A 223 15.09 30.49 -24.14
CA ARG A 223 14.94 31.21 -25.42
C ARG A 223 13.51 31.15 -25.97
N ASP A 224 12.82 30.01 -25.75
CA ASP A 224 11.46 29.80 -26.19
C ASP A 224 10.42 30.36 -25.16
N HIS A 225 10.87 31.14 -24.15
CA HIS A 225 10.08 31.76 -23.07
C HIS A 225 9.23 30.77 -22.24
N GLN A 226 9.65 29.52 -22.17
CA GLN A 226 9.01 28.46 -21.37
C GLN A 226 9.64 28.31 -19.98
N LEU A 227 10.75 28.96 -19.75
CA LEU A 227 11.49 29.00 -18.49
C LEU A 227 11.97 30.43 -18.24
N ASP A 228 11.75 30.96 -17.06
CA ASP A 228 12.24 32.29 -16.66
C ASP A 228 13.76 32.27 -16.36
N SER A 229 14.38 33.46 -16.35
CA SER A 229 15.82 33.60 -16.17
C SER A 229 16.32 33.19 -14.78
N THR A 230 15.49 33.33 -13.75
CA THR A 230 15.85 32.96 -12.37
C THR A 230 15.84 31.43 -12.23
N SER A 231 14.73 30.80 -12.61
CA SER A 231 14.62 29.32 -12.65
C SER A 231 15.69 28.70 -13.54
N PHE A 232 16.05 29.32 -14.67
CA PHE A 232 17.14 28.85 -15.54
C PHE A 232 18.49 28.86 -14.83
N ARG A 233 18.85 29.96 -14.14
CA ARG A 233 20.12 30.04 -13.39
C ARG A 233 20.20 28.97 -12.32
N LEU A 234 19.14 28.83 -11.50
CA LEU A 234 19.05 27.81 -10.46
C LEU A 234 19.17 26.40 -11.06
N ALA A 235 18.47 26.11 -12.16
CA ALA A 235 18.52 24.80 -12.81
C ALA A 235 19.90 24.44 -13.39
N LEU A 236 20.73 25.42 -13.75
CA LEU A 236 22.12 25.15 -14.20
C LEU A 236 23.04 24.74 -13.05
N GLU A 237 22.80 25.23 -11.85
CA GLU A 237 23.60 24.94 -10.64
C GLU A 237 23.26 23.57 -10.04
N GLU A 238 22.05 23.06 -10.28
CA GLU A 238 21.64 21.76 -9.77
C GLU A 238 22.52 20.61 -10.31
N PRO A 239 23.06 19.74 -9.44
CA PRO A 239 23.89 18.61 -9.86
C PRO A 239 23.06 17.51 -10.55
N LEU A 240 23.73 16.69 -11.34
CA LEU A 240 23.13 15.43 -11.80
C LEU A 240 23.08 14.40 -10.66
N PRO A 241 22.09 13.50 -10.64
CA PRO A 241 22.03 12.43 -9.63
C PRO A 241 23.31 11.58 -9.70
N SER A 242 23.81 11.15 -8.54
CA SER A 242 25.08 10.41 -8.46
C SER A 242 24.88 8.89 -8.62
N ARG A 243 23.91 8.35 -7.89
CA ARG A 243 23.53 6.93 -7.88
C ARG A 243 22.02 6.80 -7.74
N PRO A 244 21.44 5.66 -8.14
CA PRO A 244 20.03 5.42 -7.91
C PRO A 244 19.71 5.40 -6.40
N HIS A 245 18.64 6.09 -6.00
CA HIS A 245 18.11 6.04 -4.65
C HIS A 245 17.46 4.69 -4.37
N PRO A 246 17.57 4.14 -3.16
CA PRO A 246 16.72 3.05 -2.74
C PRO A 246 15.27 3.53 -2.72
N LEU A 247 14.34 2.65 -3.10
CA LEU A 247 12.91 2.95 -2.94
C LEU A 247 12.52 2.84 -1.46
N PRO A 248 11.52 3.59 -1.01
CA PRO A 248 10.97 3.43 0.33
C PRO A 248 10.55 1.99 0.61
N ARG A 249 10.67 1.54 1.86
CA ARG A 249 10.24 0.23 2.35
C ARG A 249 9.47 0.39 3.66
N LEU A 250 8.43 1.24 3.64
CA LEU A 250 7.73 1.64 4.85
C LEU A 250 6.70 0.59 5.31
N ALA A 251 6.11 -0.18 4.40
CA ALA A 251 5.17 -1.25 4.73
C ALA A 251 5.40 -2.49 3.85
N PRO A 252 6.58 -3.15 3.95
CA PRO A 252 6.95 -4.23 3.04
C PRO A 252 6.03 -5.45 3.11
N HIS A 253 5.61 -5.87 4.32
CA HIS A 253 4.71 -7.01 4.50
C HIS A 253 3.33 -6.77 3.87
N LEU A 254 2.80 -5.55 4.00
CA LEU A 254 1.54 -5.18 3.38
C LEU A 254 1.65 -5.16 1.85
N LEU A 255 2.75 -4.63 1.30
CA LEU A 255 3.02 -4.65 -0.13
C LEU A 255 3.12 -6.08 -0.66
N GLU A 256 3.86 -6.95 0.03
CA GLU A 256 4.03 -8.35 -0.36
C GLU A 256 2.69 -9.10 -0.35
N ARG A 257 1.86 -8.87 0.66
CA ARG A 257 0.52 -9.45 0.74
C ARG A 257 -0.36 -9.04 -0.45
N PHE A 258 -0.32 -7.78 -0.89
CA PHE A 258 -1.05 -7.35 -2.07
C PHE A 258 -0.46 -7.93 -3.35
N ALA A 259 0.86 -8.07 -3.43
CA ALA A 259 1.52 -8.68 -4.57
C ALA A 259 1.17 -10.18 -4.73
N GLN A 260 0.86 -10.87 -3.63
CA GLN A 260 0.43 -12.27 -3.63
C GLN A 260 -1.08 -12.44 -3.86
N SER A 261 -1.87 -11.38 -3.76
CA SER A 261 -3.31 -11.44 -4.01
C SER A 261 -3.61 -11.69 -5.51
N VAL A 262 -4.72 -12.42 -5.79
CA VAL A 262 -5.13 -12.78 -7.17
C VAL A 262 -5.75 -11.58 -7.90
N THR A 263 -5.21 -10.38 -7.74
CA THR A 263 -5.72 -9.18 -8.41
C THR A 263 -4.83 -8.78 -9.59
N ARG A 264 -5.45 -8.21 -10.63
CA ARG A 264 -4.74 -7.54 -11.73
C ARG A 264 -4.22 -6.15 -11.35
N GLN A 265 -4.66 -5.62 -10.21
CA GLN A 265 -4.24 -4.32 -9.72
C GLN A 265 -2.74 -4.35 -9.40
N ARG A 266 -2.05 -3.29 -9.76
CA ARG A 266 -0.59 -3.12 -9.53
C ARG A 266 -0.27 -1.87 -8.71
N ARG A 267 -1.23 -0.96 -8.54
CA ARG A 267 -1.12 0.23 -7.69
C ARG A 267 -2.17 0.16 -6.60
N PHE A 268 -1.74 0.23 -5.35
CA PHE A 268 -2.59 0.14 -4.17
C PHE A 268 -2.47 1.42 -3.37
N ARG A 269 -3.55 2.14 -3.25
CA ARG A 269 -3.65 3.31 -2.39
C ARG A 269 -4.21 2.87 -1.04
N SER A 270 -3.38 2.96 -0.01
CA SER A 270 -3.74 2.51 1.33
C SER A 270 -4.36 3.63 2.17
N THR A 271 -4.96 3.24 3.29
CA THR A 271 -5.44 4.16 4.33
C THR A 271 -4.33 4.66 5.25
N LEU A 272 -3.09 4.13 5.10
CA LEU A 272 -1.96 4.49 5.95
C LEU A 272 -1.65 6.00 5.86
N ASP A 273 -1.36 6.61 6.99
CA ASP A 273 -0.74 7.94 7.04
C ASP A 273 0.78 7.78 6.98
N GLY A 274 1.40 8.33 5.94
CA GLY A 274 2.84 8.15 5.70
C GLY A 274 3.72 8.64 6.85
N ASN A 275 3.34 9.74 7.53
CA ASN A 275 4.10 10.27 8.65
C ASN A 275 3.96 9.36 9.88
N LEU A 276 2.74 8.90 10.16
CA LEU A 276 2.49 7.96 11.26
C LEU A 276 3.17 6.62 11.00
N GLN A 277 3.15 6.14 9.75
CA GLN A 277 3.85 4.91 9.36
C GLN A 277 5.37 5.02 9.58
N GLN A 278 5.95 6.15 9.22
CA GLN A 278 7.38 6.40 9.46
C GLN A 278 7.71 6.41 10.96
N ALA A 279 6.92 7.15 11.76
CA ALA A 279 7.08 7.18 13.21
C ALA A 279 6.90 5.78 13.85
N ALA A 280 5.95 5.00 13.32
CA ALA A 280 5.70 3.63 13.73
C ALA A 280 6.92 2.72 13.49
N LEU A 281 7.56 2.83 12.33
CA LEU A 281 8.79 2.07 12.03
C LEU A 281 9.95 2.48 12.93
N GLU A 282 10.15 3.78 13.17
CA GLU A 282 11.18 4.27 14.07
C GLU A 282 10.98 3.77 15.51
N LEU A 283 9.72 3.69 15.94
CA LEU A 283 9.36 3.09 17.23
C LEU A 283 9.67 1.59 17.23
N ALA A 284 9.29 0.87 16.17
CA ALA A 284 9.60 -0.55 16.01
C ALA A 284 11.10 -0.82 16.08
N GLU A 285 11.92 -0.05 15.38
CA GLU A 285 13.39 -0.19 15.41
C GLU A 285 13.98 0.04 16.80
N ARG A 286 13.46 1.03 17.55
CA ARG A 286 13.91 1.29 18.93
C ARG A 286 13.59 0.10 19.85
N HIS A 287 12.37 -0.45 19.74
CA HIS A 287 11.96 -1.60 20.53
C HIS A 287 12.71 -2.88 20.12
N GLU A 288 12.90 -3.12 18.83
CA GLU A 288 13.68 -4.24 18.32
C GLU A 288 15.08 -4.26 18.93
N ARG A 289 15.79 -3.12 18.91
CA ARG A 289 17.13 -3.01 19.52
C ARG A 289 17.13 -3.32 21.02
N ARG A 290 16.10 -2.89 21.76
CA ARG A 290 15.95 -3.15 23.20
C ARG A 290 15.62 -4.63 23.47
N LEU A 291 14.71 -5.20 22.70
CA LEU A 291 14.20 -6.56 22.90
C LEU A 291 15.17 -7.65 22.42
N LYS A 292 16.03 -7.32 21.46
CA LYS A 292 17.03 -8.25 20.92
C LYS A 292 17.97 -8.80 21.99
N ALA A 293 18.27 -8.04 23.04
CA ALA A 293 19.06 -8.51 24.18
C ALA A 293 18.39 -9.69 24.94
N ASN A 294 17.05 -9.76 24.88
CA ASN A 294 16.24 -10.82 25.47
C ASN A 294 15.84 -11.90 24.44
N GLN A 295 16.55 -12.00 23.30
CA GLN A 295 16.27 -12.95 22.22
C GLN A 295 14.88 -12.81 21.60
N ILE A 296 14.29 -11.60 21.66
CA ILE A 296 13.01 -11.28 21.03
C ILE A 296 13.30 -10.55 19.72
N HIS A 297 13.06 -11.21 18.59
CA HIS A 297 13.45 -10.77 17.26
C HIS A 297 12.27 -10.34 16.39
N ASN A 298 11.04 -10.65 16.79
CA ASN A 298 9.84 -10.34 16.02
C ASN A 298 8.94 -9.42 16.83
N LEU A 299 8.37 -8.44 16.17
CA LEU A 299 7.34 -7.55 16.73
C LEU A 299 6.44 -7.03 15.62
N ALA A 300 5.19 -6.81 15.94
CA ALA A 300 4.25 -6.22 15.01
C ALA A 300 3.27 -5.31 15.74
N PHE A 301 2.74 -4.29 15.08
CA PHE A 301 1.64 -3.52 15.60
C PHE A 301 0.83 -2.83 14.50
N VAL A 302 -0.40 -2.48 14.84
CA VAL A 302 -1.37 -1.82 13.97
C VAL A 302 -1.97 -0.64 14.71
N VAL A 303 -2.11 0.48 14.04
CA VAL A 303 -2.86 1.64 14.53
C VAL A 303 -4.15 1.74 13.74
N LEU A 304 -5.29 1.69 14.44
CA LEU A 304 -6.62 1.71 13.87
C LEU A 304 -7.35 2.99 14.31
N ASP A 305 -7.97 3.69 13.38
CA ASP A 305 -8.92 4.75 13.65
C ASP A 305 -10.30 4.14 14.00
N LEU A 306 -10.82 4.49 15.17
CA LEU A 306 -12.07 3.91 15.68
C LEU A 306 -13.31 4.41 14.93
N SER A 307 -13.29 5.62 14.42
CA SER A 307 -14.42 6.22 13.74
C SER A 307 -14.63 5.63 12.34
N SER A 308 -13.56 5.49 11.59
CA SER A 308 -13.58 5.03 10.20
C SER A 308 -13.29 3.54 10.03
N GLY A 309 -12.59 2.91 10.98
CA GLY A 309 -12.05 1.56 10.84
C GLY A 309 -10.80 1.51 9.93
N GLU A 310 -10.23 2.65 9.59
CA GLU A 310 -9.05 2.73 8.75
C GLU A 310 -7.78 2.39 9.53
N VAL A 311 -6.93 1.56 8.95
CA VAL A 311 -5.60 1.31 9.48
C VAL A 311 -4.69 2.45 9.09
N LEU A 312 -4.19 3.17 10.08
CA LEU A 312 -3.34 4.35 9.88
C LEU A 312 -1.85 4.03 9.88
N ALA A 313 -1.44 2.95 10.56
CA ALA A 313 -0.08 2.42 10.51
C ALA A 313 -0.10 0.89 10.60
N TYR A 314 0.85 0.25 9.91
CA TYR A 314 0.97 -1.20 9.80
C TYR A 314 2.43 -1.63 9.81
N VAL A 315 2.87 -2.21 10.91
CA VAL A 315 4.19 -2.83 11.05
C VAL A 315 4.00 -4.33 11.11
N GLY A 316 4.31 -5.02 10.01
CA GLY A 316 4.06 -6.46 9.87
C GLY A 316 5.07 -7.33 10.61
N ASN A 317 6.29 -6.87 10.77
CA ASN A 317 7.33 -7.51 11.58
C ASN A 317 8.44 -6.49 11.93
N ALA A 318 9.38 -6.88 12.80
CA ALA A 318 10.55 -6.10 13.14
C ALA A 318 11.37 -5.75 11.88
N PRO A 319 11.79 -4.47 11.72
CA PRO A 319 12.45 -4.02 10.48
C PRO A 319 13.74 -4.75 10.11
N HIS A 320 14.46 -5.28 11.11
CA HIS A 320 15.76 -5.94 10.94
C HIS A 320 15.79 -7.39 11.45
N ALA A 321 14.60 -8.06 11.50
CA ALA A 321 14.53 -9.45 11.98
C ALA A 321 15.38 -10.42 11.14
N GLY A 322 15.57 -10.14 9.85
CA GLY A 322 16.34 -11.00 8.95
C GLY A 322 15.67 -12.34 8.62
N ASP A 323 16.30 -13.11 7.73
CA ASP A 323 15.78 -14.42 7.32
C ASP A 323 15.92 -15.47 8.43
N GLU A 324 16.97 -15.36 9.25
CA GLU A 324 17.22 -16.23 10.40
C GLU A 324 16.12 -16.20 11.46
N HIS A 325 15.38 -15.09 11.54
CA HIS A 325 14.24 -14.91 12.44
C HIS A 325 12.91 -14.76 11.70
N GLN A 326 12.85 -15.25 10.46
CA GLN A 326 11.65 -15.21 9.63
C GLN A 326 11.05 -13.81 9.50
N GLY A 327 11.91 -12.80 9.31
CA GLY A 327 11.50 -11.39 9.21
C GLY A 327 10.53 -11.07 8.09
N TRP A 328 10.38 -11.98 7.12
CA TRP A 328 9.41 -11.89 6.01
C TRP A 328 7.97 -12.28 6.40
N VAL A 329 7.76 -12.92 7.57
CA VAL A 329 6.42 -13.30 8.06
C VAL A 329 5.65 -12.06 8.48
N ASP A 330 4.43 -11.90 7.95
CA ASP A 330 3.48 -10.88 8.39
C ASP A 330 2.81 -11.30 9.70
N VAL A 331 3.39 -10.89 10.83
CA VAL A 331 2.94 -11.27 12.19
C VAL A 331 1.55 -10.68 12.50
N VAL A 332 1.15 -9.58 11.86
CA VAL A 332 -0.21 -9.01 12.02
C VAL A 332 -1.28 -10.01 11.62
N ARG A 333 -0.98 -10.90 10.68
CA ARG A 333 -1.91 -11.91 10.12
C ARG A 333 -1.60 -13.33 10.58
N ALA A 334 -0.47 -13.56 11.23
CA ALA A 334 -0.13 -14.88 11.73
C ALA A 334 -0.96 -15.20 12.98
N PRO A 335 -1.68 -16.33 13.03
CA PRO A 335 -2.37 -16.77 14.22
C PRO A 335 -1.34 -17.08 15.34
N ARG A 336 -1.61 -16.56 16.53
CA ARG A 336 -0.78 -16.72 17.73
C ARG A 336 -1.65 -16.98 18.93
N SER A 337 -1.11 -17.69 19.93
CA SER A 337 -1.80 -17.90 21.19
C SER A 337 -2.26 -16.57 21.80
N SER A 338 -3.54 -16.47 22.11
CA SER A 338 -4.14 -15.23 22.62
C SER A 338 -3.68 -14.87 24.04
N GLY A 339 -3.14 -15.82 24.80
CA GLY A 339 -2.88 -15.58 26.23
C GLY A 339 -4.12 -15.04 26.92
N SER A 340 -3.95 -14.01 27.75
CA SER A 340 -5.03 -13.37 28.52
C SER A 340 -5.77 -12.25 27.77
N ILE A 341 -5.48 -12.02 26.48
CA ILE A 341 -6.06 -10.86 25.75
C ILE A 341 -7.56 -11.01 25.47
N LEU A 342 -8.13 -12.20 25.62
CA LEU A 342 -9.57 -12.47 25.47
C LEU A 342 -10.37 -12.25 26.75
N LYS A 343 -9.74 -12.10 27.92
CA LYS A 343 -10.44 -11.88 29.21
C LYS A 343 -11.38 -10.67 29.23
N PRO A 344 -11.03 -9.50 28.65
CA PRO A 344 -11.93 -8.36 28.59
C PRO A 344 -13.26 -8.64 27.87
N PHE A 345 -13.24 -9.47 26.83
CA PHE A 345 -14.46 -9.86 26.12
C PHE A 345 -15.36 -10.75 26.97
N LEU A 346 -14.78 -11.70 27.73
CA LEU A 346 -15.55 -12.51 28.68
C LEU A 346 -16.12 -11.64 29.80
N PHE A 347 -15.34 -10.72 30.35
CA PHE A 347 -15.81 -9.79 31.39
C PHE A 347 -16.99 -8.95 30.89
N ALA A 348 -16.88 -8.34 29.71
CA ALA A 348 -17.95 -7.57 29.10
C ALA A 348 -19.24 -8.42 28.88
N ARG A 349 -19.06 -9.64 28.37
CA ARG A 349 -20.19 -10.56 28.13
C ARG A 349 -20.86 -11.07 29.42
N ALA A 350 -20.08 -11.25 30.48
CA ALA A 350 -20.61 -11.62 31.79
C ALA A 350 -21.37 -10.47 32.46
N LEU A 351 -20.93 -9.21 32.27
CA LEU A 351 -21.68 -8.02 32.64
C LEU A 351 -23.01 -7.94 31.90
N ASP A 352 -23.02 -8.10 30.58
CA ASP A 352 -24.24 -8.10 29.77
C ASP A 352 -25.23 -9.22 30.13
N ALA A 353 -24.71 -10.35 30.58
CA ALA A 353 -25.53 -11.48 31.03
C ALA A 353 -26.06 -11.31 32.45
N GLY A 354 -25.70 -10.25 33.17
CA GLY A 354 -26.04 -10.04 34.56
C GLY A 354 -25.40 -11.04 35.53
N LEU A 355 -24.36 -11.76 35.10
CA LEU A 355 -23.66 -12.73 35.94
C LEU A 355 -22.76 -12.06 36.97
N ILE A 356 -22.20 -10.91 36.62
CA ILE A 356 -21.29 -10.15 37.48
C ILE A 356 -21.57 -8.64 37.37
N LEU A 357 -21.18 -7.95 38.42
CA LEU A 357 -20.90 -6.51 38.46
C LEU A 357 -19.39 -6.33 38.72
N PRO A 358 -18.79 -5.17 38.47
CA PRO A 358 -17.38 -4.96 38.73
C PRO A 358 -16.89 -5.35 40.14
N PRO A 359 -17.66 -5.07 41.26
CA PRO A 359 -17.29 -5.49 42.60
C PRO A 359 -17.70 -6.93 42.95
N SER A 360 -18.36 -7.69 42.07
CA SER A 360 -18.74 -9.09 42.36
C SER A 360 -17.52 -9.95 42.65
N LEU A 361 -17.59 -10.74 43.71
CA LEU A 361 -16.51 -11.61 44.12
C LEU A 361 -16.46 -12.88 43.25
N LEU A 362 -15.30 -13.14 42.67
CA LEU A 362 -15.00 -14.36 41.94
C LEU A 362 -14.09 -15.26 42.78
N PRO A 363 -14.25 -16.59 42.72
CA PRO A 363 -13.38 -17.51 43.44
C PRO A 363 -11.96 -17.49 42.86
N ASP A 364 -10.96 -17.36 43.72
CA ASP A 364 -9.55 -17.45 43.44
C ASP A 364 -8.89 -18.45 44.38
N VAL A 365 -9.22 -19.71 44.21
CA VAL A 365 -8.78 -20.83 45.05
C VAL A 365 -8.23 -21.97 44.21
N PRO A 366 -7.34 -22.82 44.73
CA PRO A 366 -6.93 -24.04 44.05
C PRO A 366 -8.18 -24.83 43.58
N SER A 367 -8.22 -25.17 42.32
CA SER A 367 -9.42 -25.76 41.73
C SER A 367 -9.06 -26.90 40.79
N ASP A 368 -9.83 -27.99 40.88
CA ASP A 368 -9.85 -29.07 39.89
C ASP A 368 -11.16 -28.98 39.09
N LEU A 369 -11.02 -28.71 37.83
CA LEU A 369 -12.12 -28.60 36.88
C LEU A 369 -12.06 -29.75 35.86
N SER A 370 -12.46 -30.95 36.32
CA SER A 370 -12.45 -32.18 35.53
C SER A 370 -11.05 -32.52 35.00
N GLY A 371 -10.02 -32.48 35.88
CA GLY A 371 -8.62 -32.75 35.57
C GLY A 371 -7.87 -31.55 35.03
N PHE A 372 -8.49 -30.39 34.88
CA PHE A 372 -7.83 -29.13 34.55
C PHE A 372 -7.60 -28.30 35.83
N HIS A 373 -6.33 -28.03 36.13
CA HIS A 373 -5.87 -27.29 37.32
C HIS A 373 -5.36 -25.90 36.89
N PRO A 374 -6.21 -24.87 36.86
CA PRO A 374 -5.76 -23.53 36.51
C PRO A 374 -4.91 -22.92 37.63
N GLU A 375 -3.79 -22.30 37.27
CA GLU A 375 -2.89 -21.59 38.20
C GLU A 375 -2.77 -20.12 37.79
N ASN A 376 -2.63 -19.23 38.79
CA ASN A 376 -2.27 -17.85 38.56
C ASN A 376 -0.76 -17.71 38.23
N PHE A 377 -0.38 -16.64 37.57
CA PHE A 377 1.01 -16.40 37.17
C PHE A 377 2.01 -16.43 38.35
N HIS A 378 1.60 -15.98 39.52
CA HIS A 378 2.43 -15.96 40.76
C HIS A 378 2.18 -17.18 41.69
N GLU A 379 1.48 -18.20 41.19
CA GLU A 379 1.18 -19.44 41.98
C GLU A 379 0.55 -19.17 43.37
N SER A 380 -0.14 -18.02 43.49
CA SER A 380 -0.82 -17.58 44.69
C SER A 380 -2.31 -17.39 44.48
N PHE A 381 -3.08 -17.52 45.54
CA PHE A 381 -4.54 -17.42 45.52
C PHE A 381 -5.02 -16.43 46.59
N ASP A 382 -5.97 -15.56 46.24
CA ASP A 382 -6.49 -14.54 47.13
C ASP A 382 -7.80 -15.01 47.84
N GLY A 383 -8.26 -16.23 47.58
CA GLY A 383 -9.55 -16.77 48.08
C GLY A 383 -10.75 -16.27 47.32
N ALA A 384 -11.07 -15.00 47.43
CA ALA A 384 -12.12 -14.32 46.66
C ALA A 384 -11.65 -12.94 46.24
N VAL A 385 -11.89 -12.57 44.97
CA VAL A 385 -11.39 -11.32 44.39
C VAL A 385 -12.49 -10.61 43.61
N PRO A 386 -12.64 -9.27 43.71
CA PRO A 386 -13.57 -8.52 42.88
C PRO A 386 -13.28 -8.74 41.40
N ALA A 387 -14.33 -8.90 40.58
CA ALA A 387 -14.20 -9.20 39.14
C ALA A 387 -13.35 -8.15 38.39
N GLU A 388 -13.48 -6.85 38.73
CA GLU A 388 -12.64 -5.80 38.17
C GLU A 388 -11.16 -5.99 38.56
N ARG A 389 -10.86 -6.37 39.78
CA ARG A 389 -9.49 -6.64 40.25
C ARG A 389 -8.90 -7.88 39.59
N ALA A 390 -9.73 -8.93 39.41
CA ALA A 390 -9.32 -10.11 38.65
C ALA A 390 -8.93 -9.75 37.20
N LEU A 391 -9.65 -8.84 36.54
CA LEU A 391 -9.34 -8.35 35.22
C LEU A 391 -8.07 -7.49 35.20
N ILE A 392 -7.94 -6.53 36.12
CA ILE A 392 -6.78 -5.65 36.26
C ILE A 392 -5.50 -6.48 36.47
N ARG A 393 -5.50 -7.44 37.38
CA ARG A 393 -4.38 -8.32 37.69
C ARG A 393 -4.23 -9.47 36.68
N SER A 394 -5.19 -9.60 35.76
CA SER A 394 -5.19 -10.67 34.75
C SER A 394 -5.15 -12.09 35.35
N LEU A 395 -5.81 -12.31 36.50
CA LEU A 395 -5.83 -13.60 37.18
C LEU A 395 -6.44 -14.69 36.30
N ASN A 396 -5.91 -15.90 36.39
CA ASN A 396 -6.34 -17.02 35.56
C ASN A 396 -7.53 -17.76 36.20
N VAL A 397 -7.39 -18.13 37.45
CA VAL A 397 -8.40 -18.96 38.16
C VAL A 397 -9.79 -18.32 38.15
N PRO A 398 -9.96 -17.03 38.53
CA PRO A 398 -11.28 -16.38 38.51
C PRO A 398 -11.90 -16.35 37.10
N PHE A 399 -11.07 -16.16 36.04
CA PHE A 399 -11.57 -16.12 34.68
C PHE A 399 -11.92 -17.50 34.12
N VAL A 400 -11.28 -18.56 34.56
CA VAL A 400 -11.68 -19.93 34.21
C VAL A 400 -13.03 -20.27 34.85
N HIS A 401 -13.25 -19.92 36.13
CA HIS A 401 -14.55 -20.07 36.78
C HIS A 401 -15.63 -19.24 36.07
N LEU A 402 -15.33 -17.98 35.73
CA LEU A 402 -16.26 -17.11 35.01
C LEU A 402 -16.61 -17.67 33.62
N LEU A 403 -15.64 -18.26 32.91
CA LEU A 403 -15.90 -18.91 31.60
C LEU A 403 -16.80 -20.14 31.75
N ARG A 404 -16.59 -20.98 32.79
CA ARG A 404 -17.43 -22.11 33.07
C ARG A 404 -18.87 -21.66 33.35
N ASP A 405 -19.06 -20.64 34.19
CA ASP A 405 -20.37 -20.16 34.61
C ASP A 405 -21.10 -19.39 33.48
N TYR A 406 -20.38 -18.69 32.62
CA TYR A 406 -20.89 -18.05 31.41
C TYR A 406 -21.27 -19.06 30.32
N GLY A 407 -20.51 -20.14 30.20
CA GLY A 407 -20.65 -21.21 29.22
C GLY A 407 -19.65 -21.08 28.06
N LEU A 408 -18.83 -22.12 27.89
CA LEU A 408 -17.78 -22.20 26.90
C LEU A 408 -18.28 -22.02 25.45
N GLU A 409 -19.34 -22.74 25.07
CA GLU A 409 -19.94 -22.68 23.73
C GLU A 409 -20.54 -21.30 23.44
N ARG A 410 -21.12 -20.67 24.48
CA ARG A 410 -21.66 -19.31 24.38
C ARG A 410 -20.55 -18.31 24.12
N PHE A 411 -19.46 -18.37 24.88
CA PHE A 411 -18.33 -17.47 24.73
C PHE A 411 -17.63 -17.66 23.37
N HIS A 412 -17.39 -18.89 22.96
CA HIS A 412 -16.83 -19.19 21.64
C HIS A 412 -17.68 -18.62 20.50
N ARG A 413 -19.00 -18.77 20.55
CA ARG A 413 -19.91 -18.18 19.58
C ARG A 413 -19.86 -16.64 19.59
N ASP A 414 -19.75 -16.02 20.76
CA ASP A 414 -19.63 -14.57 20.88
C ASP A 414 -18.30 -14.07 20.29
N LEU A 415 -17.19 -14.77 20.50
CA LEU A 415 -15.92 -14.47 19.86
C LEU A 415 -16.00 -14.58 18.33
N LYS A 416 -16.68 -15.59 17.82
CA LYS A 416 -16.92 -15.71 16.35
C LYS A 416 -17.71 -14.51 15.82
N ARG A 417 -18.72 -14.05 16.54
CA ARG A 417 -19.50 -12.85 16.19
C ARG A 417 -18.68 -11.57 16.29
N LEU A 418 -17.64 -11.53 17.12
CA LEU A 418 -16.67 -10.42 17.23
C LEU A 418 -15.57 -10.48 16.16
N GLY A 419 -15.63 -11.43 15.21
CA GLY A 419 -14.73 -11.49 14.07
C GLY A 419 -13.50 -12.39 14.25
N PHE A 420 -13.42 -13.20 15.32
CA PHE A 420 -12.31 -14.15 15.51
C PHE A 420 -12.46 -15.37 14.59
N ALA A 421 -12.19 -15.20 13.30
CA ALA A 421 -12.26 -16.27 12.30
C ALA A 421 -11.19 -17.35 12.51
N SER A 422 -10.05 -16.99 13.09
CA SER A 422 -8.93 -17.90 13.39
C SER A 422 -9.30 -19.02 14.37
N LEU A 423 -10.32 -18.83 15.20
CA LEU A 423 -10.84 -19.90 16.08
C LEU A 423 -11.63 -20.93 15.27
N ARG A 424 -10.94 -21.76 14.47
CA ARG A 424 -11.55 -22.63 13.46
C ARG A 424 -12.22 -23.88 14.02
N PHE A 425 -11.78 -24.34 15.18
CA PHE A 425 -12.27 -25.56 15.82
C PHE A 425 -13.52 -25.32 16.67
N PRO A 426 -14.31 -26.36 16.99
CA PRO A 426 -15.43 -26.24 17.91
C PRO A 426 -14.97 -25.91 19.33
N ALA A 427 -15.83 -25.28 20.14
CA ALA A 427 -15.51 -24.82 21.50
C ALA A 427 -14.84 -25.89 22.38
N ARG A 428 -15.34 -27.13 22.32
CA ARG A 428 -14.80 -28.28 23.08
C ARG A 428 -13.32 -28.56 22.81
N HIS A 429 -12.81 -28.16 21.62
CA HIS A 429 -11.38 -28.32 21.28
C HIS A 429 -10.50 -27.41 22.15
N TYR A 430 -10.95 -26.20 22.41
CA TYR A 430 -10.24 -25.22 23.22
C TYR A 430 -10.43 -25.41 24.73
N GLY A 431 -11.62 -25.93 25.13
CA GLY A 431 -11.97 -26.08 26.54
C GLY A 431 -11.89 -24.78 27.32
N LEU A 432 -11.74 -24.89 28.63
CA LEU A 432 -11.62 -23.73 29.52
C LEU A 432 -10.30 -22.94 29.32
N THR A 433 -9.32 -23.50 28.60
CA THR A 433 -8.09 -22.82 28.26
C THR A 433 -8.28 -21.70 27.23
N LEU A 434 -9.44 -21.63 26.56
CA LEU A 434 -9.76 -20.60 25.57
C LEU A 434 -9.51 -19.18 26.09
N VAL A 435 -9.80 -18.89 27.37
CA VAL A 435 -9.62 -17.58 27.99
C VAL A 435 -8.20 -17.34 28.49
N LEU A 436 -7.34 -18.38 28.46
CA LEU A 436 -5.93 -18.34 28.91
C LEU A 436 -4.92 -18.44 27.76
N GLY A 437 -5.39 -18.55 26.51
CA GLY A 437 -4.50 -18.69 25.35
C GLY A 437 -4.55 -20.04 24.64
N GLY A 438 -5.51 -20.91 25.00
CA GLY A 438 -5.76 -22.16 24.27
C GLY A 438 -6.27 -21.98 22.84
N GLY A 439 -6.67 -20.76 22.47
CA GLY A 439 -7.05 -20.39 21.11
C GLY A 439 -6.03 -19.48 20.45
N GLU A 440 -5.81 -19.66 19.13
CA GLU A 440 -4.97 -18.77 18.35
C GLU A 440 -5.82 -17.69 17.67
N VAL A 441 -5.33 -16.45 17.73
CA VAL A 441 -5.97 -15.27 17.11
C VAL A 441 -4.91 -14.44 16.37
N THR A 442 -5.35 -13.59 15.46
CA THR A 442 -4.45 -12.65 14.77
C THR A 442 -4.52 -11.26 15.41
N LEU A 443 -3.45 -10.49 15.30
CA LEU A 443 -3.44 -9.08 15.73
C LEU A 443 -4.50 -8.27 14.94
N TRP A 444 -4.74 -8.61 13.71
CA TRP A 444 -5.78 -7.98 12.88
C TRP A 444 -7.18 -8.19 13.44
N GLU A 445 -7.53 -9.40 13.85
CA GLU A 445 -8.82 -9.70 14.47
C GLU A 445 -8.97 -9.00 15.82
N LEU A 446 -7.91 -9.00 16.63
CA LEU A 446 -7.87 -8.28 17.90
C LEU A 446 -8.09 -6.79 17.72
N ALA A 447 -7.37 -6.16 16.77
CA ALA A 447 -7.54 -4.74 16.46
C ALA A 447 -9.00 -4.42 16.09
N GLY A 448 -9.63 -5.25 15.26
CA GLY A 448 -11.04 -5.12 14.90
C GLY A 448 -11.97 -5.27 16.09
N ALA A 449 -11.79 -6.31 16.91
CA ALA A 449 -12.66 -6.59 18.05
C ALA A 449 -12.56 -5.52 19.16
N TYR A 450 -11.34 -5.10 19.52
CA TYR A 450 -11.15 -4.00 20.47
C TYR A 450 -11.61 -2.66 19.90
N GLY A 451 -11.34 -2.42 18.61
CA GLY A 451 -11.83 -1.24 17.92
C GLY A 451 -13.35 -1.15 17.88
N HIS A 452 -14.02 -2.29 17.75
CA HIS A 452 -15.49 -2.35 17.82
C HIS A 452 -16.04 -1.90 19.17
N LEU A 453 -15.41 -2.29 20.30
CA LEU A 453 -15.81 -1.80 21.62
C LEU A 453 -15.77 -0.27 21.70
N GLY A 454 -14.69 0.34 21.25
CA GLY A 454 -14.54 1.79 21.24
C GLY A 454 -15.51 2.49 20.29
N ARG A 455 -15.75 1.92 19.10
CA ARG A 455 -16.67 2.50 18.10
C ARG A 455 -18.13 2.49 18.57
N GLU A 456 -18.57 1.42 19.21
CA GLU A 456 -19.94 1.36 19.76
C GLU A 456 -20.15 2.40 20.87
N LEU A 457 -19.12 2.69 21.67
CA LEU A 457 -19.16 3.76 22.66
C LEU A 457 -19.22 5.15 22.01
N LEU A 458 -18.43 5.41 20.97
CA LEU A 458 -18.49 6.68 20.23
C LEU A 458 -19.89 6.89 19.66
N ARG A 459 -20.47 5.90 19.01
CA ARG A 459 -21.83 5.95 18.45
C ARG A 459 -22.88 6.19 19.52
N TYR A 460 -22.78 5.51 20.67
CA TYR A 460 -23.69 5.72 21.79
C TYR A 460 -23.56 7.14 22.35
N HIS A 461 -22.34 7.66 22.45
CA HIS A 461 -22.07 9.02 22.91
C HIS A 461 -22.64 10.09 21.98
N GLU A 462 -22.56 9.88 20.68
CA GLU A 462 -23.05 10.80 19.63
C GLU A 462 -24.59 10.85 19.59
N ALA A 463 -25.26 9.72 19.77
CA ALA A 463 -26.73 9.60 19.68
C ALA A 463 -27.32 8.64 20.75
N PRO A 464 -27.33 8.98 22.05
CA PRO A 464 -27.75 8.05 23.11
C PRO A 464 -29.22 7.62 23.00
N GLN A 465 -30.11 8.53 22.57
CA GLN A 465 -31.55 8.26 22.46
C GLN A 465 -31.91 7.45 21.21
N ASP A 466 -31.14 7.63 20.14
CA ASP A 466 -31.33 6.95 18.86
C ASP A 466 -30.24 5.90 18.60
N PHE A 467 -29.59 5.41 19.66
CA PHE A 467 -28.50 4.45 19.52
C PHE A 467 -28.96 3.20 18.79
N ARG A 468 -28.26 2.89 17.71
CA ARG A 468 -28.39 1.63 16.97
C ARG A 468 -27.02 0.99 16.83
N PRO A 469 -26.91 -0.30 17.18
CA PRO A 469 -25.67 -1.02 16.98
C PRO A 469 -25.22 -0.95 15.52
N GLY A 470 -23.94 -0.74 15.32
CA GLY A 470 -23.36 -0.79 14.00
C GLY A 470 -22.88 -2.19 13.60
N PRO A 471 -22.49 -2.36 12.33
CA PRO A 471 -21.79 -3.56 11.89
C PRO A 471 -20.47 -3.73 12.64
N LEU A 472 -19.98 -4.97 12.69
CA LEU A 472 -18.67 -5.26 13.25
C LEU A 472 -17.61 -4.39 12.56
N LEU A 473 -16.73 -3.77 13.35
CA LEU A 473 -15.62 -2.99 12.80
C LEU A 473 -14.59 -3.91 12.16
N ALA A 474 -14.61 -4.00 10.84
CA ALA A 474 -13.58 -4.67 10.09
C ALA A 474 -12.46 -3.66 9.76
N PRO A 475 -11.21 -3.88 10.20
CA PRO A 475 -10.11 -3.00 9.83
C PRO A 475 -9.93 -2.91 8.31
N ARG A 476 -9.81 -1.70 7.78
CA ARG A 476 -9.62 -1.44 6.34
C ARG A 476 -8.24 -0.85 6.10
N VAL A 477 -7.58 -1.31 5.06
CA VAL A 477 -6.21 -0.89 4.72
C VAL A 477 -6.09 -0.37 3.28
N LEU A 478 -7.15 -0.49 2.47
CA LEU A 478 -7.23 0.09 1.13
C LEU A 478 -8.31 1.17 1.10
N LEU A 479 -8.01 2.25 0.40
CA LEU A 479 -9.02 3.24 0.02
C LEU A 479 -9.90 2.66 -1.09
N SER A 480 -11.21 2.93 -1.01
CA SER A 480 -12.13 2.59 -2.08
C SER A 480 -11.79 3.37 -3.36
N PRO A 481 -11.92 2.79 -4.57
CA PRO A 481 -11.65 3.50 -5.84
C PRO A 481 -12.49 4.75 -6.03
N SER A 482 -13.68 4.82 -5.42
CA SER A 482 -14.59 5.97 -5.47
C SER A 482 -14.20 7.11 -4.52
N GLY A 483 -13.19 6.92 -3.65
CA GLY A 483 -12.86 7.90 -2.59
C GLY A 483 -13.95 8.07 -1.55
N GLU A 484 -15.09 7.45 -1.75
CA GLU A 484 -16.17 7.36 -0.77
C GLU A 484 -15.81 6.26 0.23
N SER A 485 -15.82 6.61 1.50
CA SER A 485 -16.02 5.62 2.54
C SER A 485 -17.27 4.83 2.12
N GLU A 486 -17.13 3.56 1.75
CA GLU A 486 -18.26 2.66 1.82
C GLU A 486 -18.69 2.67 3.28
N ASN A 487 -19.51 3.65 3.61
CA ASN A 487 -20.43 3.58 4.71
C ASN A 487 -21.38 2.45 4.32
N ASP A 488 -20.93 1.22 4.54
CA ASP A 488 -21.81 0.07 4.58
C ASP A 488 -22.70 0.25 5.82
N GLU A 489 -23.64 1.20 5.66
CA GLU A 489 -24.79 1.38 6.52
C GLU A 489 -25.79 0.21 6.33
N THR A 490 -25.31 -0.99 6.07
CA THR A 490 -26.09 -2.19 6.33
C THR A 490 -26.25 -2.27 7.84
N ARG A 491 -27.26 -1.51 8.32
CA ARG A 491 -27.69 -1.51 9.71
C ARG A 491 -27.92 -2.95 10.11
N SER A 492 -27.02 -3.49 10.92
CA SER A 492 -27.22 -4.81 11.49
C SER A 492 -28.52 -4.80 12.26
N THR A 493 -29.46 -5.66 11.89
CA THR A 493 -30.70 -5.87 12.65
C THR A 493 -30.45 -6.72 13.90
N LEU A 494 -29.25 -7.28 14.04
CA LEU A 494 -28.87 -8.09 15.20
C LEU A 494 -28.44 -7.18 16.38
N PRO A 495 -28.77 -7.55 17.62
CA PRO A 495 -28.27 -6.82 18.77
C PRO A 495 -26.74 -6.86 18.82
N PRO A 496 -26.09 -5.81 19.38
CA PRO A 496 -24.65 -5.77 19.53
C PRO A 496 -24.18 -7.00 20.31
N VAL A 497 -22.98 -7.49 19.97
CA VAL A 497 -22.41 -8.60 20.74
C VAL A 497 -22.13 -8.18 22.18
N ILE A 498 -21.69 -6.94 22.38
CA ILE A 498 -21.40 -6.32 23.67
C ILE A 498 -22.14 -4.99 23.72
N SER A 499 -22.89 -4.75 24.79
CA SER A 499 -23.62 -3.48 24.99
C SER A 499 -22.64 -2.32 25.22
N PRO A 500 -23.00 -1.07 24.89
CA PRO A 500 -22.20 0.11 25.23
C PRO A 500 -21.89 0.21 26.72
N ALA A 501 -22.83 -0.17 27.61
CA ALA A 501 -22.62 -0.14 29.05
C ALA A 501 -21.53 -1.12 29.50
N ALA A 502 -21.56 -2.37 29.00
CA ALA A 502 -20.53 -3.37 29.30
C ALA A 502 -19.19 -3.01 28.68
N ALA A 503 -19.17 -2.47 27.45
CA ALA A 503 -17.97 -1.96 26.82
C ALA A 503 -17.34 -0.82 27.63
N TRP A 504 -18.17 0.15 28.10
CA TRP A 504 -17.67 1.26 28.91
C TRP A 504 -17.10 0.77 30.25
N GLN A 505 -17.80 -0.10 30.99
CA GLN A 505 -17.30 -0.65 32.24
C GLN A 505 -16.01 -1.43 32.07
N THR A 506 -15.91 -2.20 30.98
CA THR A 506 -14.69 -2.97 30.65
C THR A 506 -13.51 -2.03 30.37
N LEU A 507 -13.69 -1.04 29.50
CA LEU A 507 -12.62 -0.08 29.16
C LEU A 507 -12.22 0.78 30.37
N LYS A 508 -13.20 1.20 31.21
CA LYS A 508 -12.92 1.90 32.49
C LYS A 508 -12.13 1.04 33.48
N THR A 509 -12.38 -0.25 33.52
CA THR A 509 -11.59 -1.18 34.33
C THR A 509 -10.17 -1.30 33.79
N LEU A 510 -10.00 -1.35 32.45
CA LEU A 510 -8.70 -1.45 31.81
C LEU A 510 -7.86 -0.16 31.92
N GLU A 511 -8.46 1.01 32.15
CA GLU A 511 -7.74 2.24 32.48
C GLU A 511 -6.96 2.15 33.81
N LYS A 512 -7.41 1.27 34.72
CA LYS A 512 -6.80 1.08 36.05
C LYS A 512 -5.63 0.10 36.05
N LEU A 513 -5.25 -0.50 34.91
CA LEU A 513 -4.11 -1.40 34.84
C LEU A 513 -2.83 -0.67 35.26
N GLU A 514 -2.05 -1.32 36.12
CA GLU A 514 -0.73 -0.83 36.50
C GLU A 514 0.20 -0.88 35.30
N ARG A 515 0.92 0.22 35.05
CA ARG A 515 1.92 0.29 34.00
C ARG A 515 3.26 -0.20 34.52
N PRO A 516 4.08 -0.91 33.68
CA PRO A 516 5.37 -1.38 34.15
C PRO A 516 6.34 -0.22 34.40
N ASP A 517 7.18 -0.39 35.42
CA ASP A 517 8.37 0.37 35.85
C ASP A 517 8.32 1.90 35.65
N GLU A 518 8.81 2.41 34.53
CA GLU A 518 8.96 3.84 34.27
C GLU A 518 7.63 4.61 34.20
N ALA A 519 6.53 3.91 34.00
CA ALA A 519 5.18 4.49 33.95
C ALA A 519 4.33 4.13 35.19
N ARG A 520 4.92 3.60 36.26
CA ARG A 520 4.20 3.08 37.44
C ARG A 520 3.30 4.10 38.12
N HIS A 521 3.67 5.38 38.12
CA HIS A 521 2.90 6.47 38.72
C HIS A 521 2.42 7.46 37.66
N TRP A 522 2.04 6.98 36.50
CA TRP A 522 1.61 7.82 35.38
C TRP A 522 0.44 8.74 35.74
N GLU A 523 -0.40 8.35 36.69
CA GLU A 523 -1.55 9.13 37.16
C GLU A 523 -1.12 10.47 37.81
N LEU A 524 0.09 10.54 38.33
CA LEU A 524 0.64 11.76 38.96
C LEU A 524 1.14 12.80 37.96
N PHE A 525 1.24 12.45 36.69
CA PHE A 525 1.72 13.37 35.65
C PHE A 525 0.54 14.04 34.93
N PRO A 526 0.40 15.39 34.99
CA PRO A 526 -0.69 16.11 34.33
C PRO A 526 -0.79 15.89 32.82
N SER A 527 0.33 15.57 32.17
CA SER A 527 0.42 15.26 30.73
C SER A 527 0.01 13.84 30.38
N SER A 528 -0.21 12.98 31.35
CA SER A 528 -0.58 11.58 31.11
C SER A 528 -2.02 11.45 30.67
N ARG A 529 -2.23 10.74 29.56
CA ARG A 529 -3.57 10.38 29.10
C ARG A 529 -4.00 9.03 29.68
N LYS A 530 -5.28 8.94 30.06
CA LYS A 530 -5.89 7.66 30.41
C LYS A 530 -5.99 6.81 29.17
N ILE A 531 -5.44 5.61 29.22
CA ILE A 531 -5.43 4.64 28.12
C ILE A 531 -5.91 3.32 28.70
N SER A 532 -6.96 2.76 28.11
CA SER A 532 -7.37 1.39 28.37
C SER A 532 -6.44 0.44 27.63
N TRP A 533 -5.85 -0.50 28.32
CA TRP A 533 -4.92 -1.45 27.71
C TRP A 533 -5.01 -2.82 28.35
N LYS A 534 -4.58 -3.87 27.65
CA LYS A 534 -4.57 -5.23 28.17
C LYS A 534 -3.35 -5.97 27.68
N THR A 535 -2.65 -6.59 28.62
CA THR A 535 -1.55 -7.50 28.31
C THR A 535 -2.05 -8.94 28.20
N GLY A 536 -1.38 -9.70 27.37
CA GLY A 536 -1.52 -11.15 27.25
C GLY A 536 -0.18 -11.80 27.07
N THR A 537 0.06 -12.92 27.75
CA THR A 537 1.28 -13.72 27.60
C THR A 537 0.87 -15.15 27.34
N SER A 538 1.42 -15.76 26.29
CA SER A 538 1.15 -17.16 25.98
C SER A 538 1.89 -18.11 26.92
N PHE A 539 1.43 -19.35 26.98
CA PHE A 539 2.14 -20.41 27.71
C PHE A 539 3.57 -20.57 27.16
N GLY A 540 4.54 -20.65 28.07
CA GLY A 540 5.96 -20.73 27.73
C GLY A 540 6.56 -19.41 27.19
N PHE A 541 5.89 -18.28 27.38
CA PHE A 541 6.36 -16.91 27.03
C PHE A 541 6.72 -16.72 25.55
N ARG A 542 6.06 -17.46 24.65
CA ARG A 542 6.36 -17.41 23.22
C ARG A 542 5.80 -16.18 22.52
N ASP A 543 4.64 -15.71 23.01
CA ASP A 543 3.95 -14.54 22.47
C ASP A 543 3.58 -13.60 23.62
N ALA A 544 3.78 -12.31 23.41
CA ALA A 544 3.36 -11.26 24.31
C ALA A 544 2.52 -10.22 23.54
N TRP A 545 1.44 -9.78 24.18
CA TRP A 545 0.47 -8.81 23.64
C TRP A 545 0.39 -7.59 24.56
N ALA A 546 0.12 -6.41 23.96
CA ALA A 546 -0.21 -5.20 24.69
C ALA A 546 -1.16 -4.32 23.85
#